data_d797fc5e711978d1d7f8ff37d4101a85
#
_entry.id   d797fc5e711978d1d7f8ff37d4101a85
#
_cell.length_a   1.000
_cell.length_b   1.000
_cell.length_c   1.000
_cell.angle_alpha   90.00
_cell.angle_beta   90.00
_cell.angle_gamma   90.00
#
_symmetry.space_group_name_H-M   'P 1'
#
loop_
_entity.id
_entity.type
_entity.pdbx_description
1 polymer ?
#
loop_
_entity_poly.entity_id
_entity_poly.type
_entity_poly.pdbx_seq_one_letter_code
_entity_poly.pdbx_strand_id
1 'polypeptide(L)'
;MLHIKSNVSPLVAGLERRYRPRQLFLNGLRYSAMDAPLHICQATPADAGIISRIVERSIRVGCALDHRNDPRTVAAWTHNKTTEHIQPWLTDQRFYLNIALLQDKPVGVAMAAINGKVAFCYVQPEWFRRGAGAALVHDLESWLIERGARQARLNSTRTSEAFYRHLGYRPCADTFAVAGLHAIPMHKILMPRLYTPPQNILE
;
A
#
# COMPACT_ATOMS: atom_id res chain seq x y z
N MET A 1 -41.47 -18.07 3.11
CA MET A 1 -40.92 -16.74 2.92
C MET A 1 -39.89 -16.53 4.06
N LEU A 2 -38.63 -16.98 3.85
CA LEU A 2 -37.58 -16.92 4.86
C LEU A 2 -36.71 -15.68 4.59
N HIS A 3 -36.75 -14.72 5.52
CA HIS A 3 -35.83 -13.57 5.53
C HIS A 3 -34.47 -14.03 6.03
N ILE A 4 -33.49 -14.15 5.15
CA ILE A 4 -32.07 -14.29 5.53
C ILE A 4 -31.56 -12.91 5.91
N LYS A 5 -31.46 -12.61 7.20
CA LYS A 5 -30.74 -11.43 7.70
C LYS A 5 -29.24 -11.69 7.50
N SER A 6 -28.62 -10.97 6.56
CA SER A 6 -27.17 -10.94 6.42
C SER A 6 -26.57 -10.26 7.64
N ASN A 7 -25.93 -11.07 8.51
CA ASN A 7 -25.15 -10.60 9.64
C ASN A 7 -23.82 -10.03 9.10
N VAL A 8 -23.81 -8.77 8.72
CA VAL A 8 -22.58 -8.02 8.40
C VAL A 8 -21.95 -7.64 9.74
N SER A 9 -20.72 -8.09 9.98
CA SER A 9 -19.96 -7.78 11.18
C SER A 9 -19.88 -6.26 11.39
N PRO A 10 -20.01 -5.73 12.63
CA PRO A 10 -19.94 -4.29 12.95
C PRO A 10 -18.67 -3.59 12.45
N LEU A 11 -17.58 -4.35 12.30
CA LEU A 11 -16.31 -3.88 11.73
C LEU A 11 -16.40 -3.52 10.25
N VAL A 12 -17.19 -4.26 9.46
CA VAL A 12 -17.37 -3.99 8.03
C VAL A 12 -18.27 -2.79 7.82
N ALA A 13 -19.33 -2.64 8.62
CA ALA A 13 -20.26 -1.50 8.55
C ALA A 13 -19.59 -0.16 8.91
N GLY A 14 -18.56 -0.17 9.76
CA GLY A 14 -17.76 1.01 10.10
C GLY A 14 -16.84 1.47 8.97
N LEU A 15 -16.26 0.53 8.23
CA LEU A 15 -15.42 0.78 7.06
C LEU A 15 -16.24 1.34 5.90
N GLU A 16 -17.41 0.78 5.62
CA GLU A 16 -18.28 1.23 4.53
C GLU A 16 -18.72 2.70 4.68
N ARG A 17 -18.93 3.19 5.91
CA ARG A 17 -19.26 4.60 6.15
C ARG A 17 -18.08 5.56 6.00
N ARG A 18 -16.88 5.08 6.24
CA ARG A 18 -15.66 5.91 6.28
C ARG A 18 -15.05 6.13 4.92
N TYR A 19 -15.16 5.13 4.05
CA TYR A 19 -14.54 5.12 2.72
C TYR A 19 -15.54 5.31 1.57
N ARG A 20 -16.76 5.83 1.86
CA ARG A 20 -17.66 6.21 0.75
C ARG A 20 -17.01 7.32 -0.04
N PRO A 21 -16.65 7.10 -1.31
CA PRO A 21 -16.28 8.19 -2.20
C PRO A 21 -17.48 9.15 -2.27
N ARG A 22 -17.23 10.47 -2.28
CA ARG A 22 -18.27 11.44 -2.66
C ARG A 22 -18.80 11.02 -4.01
N GLN A 23 -20.03 10.50 -4.05
CA GLN A 23 -20.69 10.13 -5.28
C GLN A 23 -20.84 11.39 -6.15
N LEU A 24 -20.01 11.51 -7.15
CA LEU A 24 -20.33 12.30 -8.32
C LEU A 24 -21.36 11.47 -9.10
N PHE A 25 -22.62 11.89 -9.02
CA PHE A 25 -23.68 11.37 -9.87
C PHE A 25 -23.37 11.75 -11.31
N LEU A 26 -22.77 10.85 -12.06
CA LEU A 26 -22.69 10.90 -13.51
C LEU A 26 -23.47 9.71 -14.07
N ASN A 27 -24.68 10.05 -14.54
CA ASN A 27 -25.50 9.31 -15.50
C ASN A 27 -25.53 7.78 -15.39
N GLY A 28 -26.53 7.23 -14.69
CA GLY A 28 -27.37 6.07 -15.07
C GLY A 28 -26.73 4.73 -15.45
N LEU A 29 -25.41 4.56 -15.45
CA LEU A 29 -24.74 3.32 -15.83
C LEU A 29 -24.57 2.43 -14.58
N ARG A 30 -25.21 1.26 -14.60
CA ARG A 30 -24.97 0.19 -13.63
C ARG A 30 -23.57 -0.36 -13.88
N TYR A 31 -22.61 0.04 -13.06
CA TYR A 31 -21.30 -0.63 -13.03
C TYR A 31 -21.46 -2.06 -12.54
N SER A 32 -20.97 -3.02 -13.34
CA SER A 32 -20.84 -4.41 -12.94
C SER A 32 -19.93 -4.50 -11.70
N ALA A 33 -20.19 -5.43 -10.80
CA ALA A 33 -19.36 -5.65 -9.61
C ALA A 33 -17.89 -6.03 -9.93
N MET A 34 -17.55 -6.22 -11.20
CA MET A 34 -16.19 -6.48 -11.69
C MET A 34 -15.36 -5.20 -11.94
N ASP A 35 -15.98 -4.01 -11.98
CA ASP A 35 -15.36 -2.73 -12.34
C ASP A 35 -15.29 -1.74 -11.17
N ALA A 36 -15.34 -2.21 -9.91
CA ALA A 36 -15.19 -1.33 -8.78
C ALA A 36 -13.77 -0.69 -8.81
N PRO A 37 -13.69 0.65 -8.85
CA PRO A 37 -12.41 1.35 -9.01
C PRO A 37 -11.48 1.06 -7.83
N LEU A 38 -10.19 0.98 -8.14
CA LEU A 38 -9.13 0.96 -7.14
C LEU A 38 -8.98 2.37 -6.56
N HIS A 39 -9.11 2.50 -5.25
CA HIS A 39 -8.95 3.75 -4.52
C HIS A 39 -7.75 3.69 -3.58
N ILE A 40 -6.99 4.77 -3.51
CA ILE A 40 -5.95 4.96 -2.49
C ILE A 40 -6.41 6.05 -1.54
N CYS A 41 -6.30 5.80 -0.25
CA CYS A 41 -6.60 6.79 0.79
C CYS A 41 -5.51 6.81 1.85
N GLN A 42 -5.33 7.97 2.47
CA GLN A 42 -4.45 8.10 3.63
C GLN A 42 -5.04 7.30 4.80
N ALA A 43 -4.19 6.51 5.44
CA ALA A 43 -4.55 5.79 6.65
C ALA A 43 -4.69 6.73 7.86
N THR A 44 -5.56 6.38 8.79
CA THR A 44 -5.83 7.10 10.04
C THR A 44 -5.53 6.21 11.25
N PRO A 45 -5.39 6.76 12.47
CA PRO A 45 -5.15 5.95 13.68
C PRO A 45 -6.17 4.81 13.89
N ALA A 46 -7.41 4.99 13.44
CA ALA A 46 -8.43 3.94 13.54
C ALA A 46 -8.19 2.75 12.60
N ASP A 47 -7.25 2.88 11.66
CA ASP A 47 -6.93 1.84 10.68
C ASP A 47 -5.80 0.91 11.15
N ALA A 48 -5.16 1.19 12.30
CA ALA A 48 -4.01 0.45 12.80
C ALA A 48 -4.25 -1.07 12.85
N GLY A 49 -5.42 -1.51 13.31
CA GLY A 49 -5.77 -2.93 13.39
C GLY A 49 -5.95 -3.61 12.04
N ILE A 50 -6.54 -2.92 11.04
CA ILE A 50 -6.65 -3.52 9.70
C ILE A 50 -5.30 -3.53 8.99
N ILE A 51 -4.48 -2.50 9.16
CA ILE A 51 -3.12 -2.44 8.63
C ILE A 51 -2.28 -3.60 9.17
N SER A 52 -2.29 -3.83 10.49
CA SER A 52 -1.58 -4.94 11.12
C SER A 52 -1.97 -6.29 10.50
N ARG A 53 -3.27 -6.55 10.35
CA ARG A 53 -3.76 -7.80 9.73
C ARG A 53 -3.33 -7.95 8.27
N ILE A 54 -3.40 -6.88 7.46
CA ILE A 54 -2.95 -6.91 6.06
C ILE A 54 -1.46 -7.24 5.99
N VAL A 55 -0.65 -6.56 6.79
CA VAL A 55 0.80 -6.75 6.81
C VAL A 55 1.15 -8.17 7.25
N GLU A 56 0.59 -8.63 8.38
CA GLU A 56 0.85 -9.97 8.89
C GLU A 56 0.47 -11.06 7.88
N ARG A 57 -0.74 -10.97 7.29
CA ARG A 57 -1.19 -11.92 6.28
C ARG A 57 -0.31 -11.90 5.03
N SER A 58 0.05 -10.71 4.56
CA SER A 58 0.91 -10.56 3.39
C SER A 58 2.30 -11.14 3.62
N ILE A 59 2.88 -10.95 4.80
CA ILE A 59 4.17 -11.55 5.16
C ILE A 59 4.02 -13.08 5.20
N ARG A 60 3.10 -13.61 6.01
CA ARG A 60 2.96 -15.07 6.23
C ARG A 60 2.65 -15.85 4.97
N VAL A 61 1.80 -15.31 4.10
CA VAL A 61 1.32 -16.03 2.91
C VAL A 61 1.98 -15.51 1.63
N GLY A 62 1.99 -14.19 1.44
CA GLY A 62 2.48 -13.56 0.21
C GLY A 62 3.99 -13.62 0.05
N CYS A 63 4.74 -13.62 1.17
CA CYS A 63 6.21 -13.64 1.17
C CYS A 63 6.79 -15.02 1.55
N ALA A 64 6.00 -16.09 1.43
CA ALA A 64 6.41 -17.45 1.83
C ALA A 64 7.71 -17.93 1.14
N LEU A 65 7.93 -17.52 -0.11
CA LEU A 65 9.17 -17.84 -0.84
C LEU A 65 10.41 -17.11 -0.28
N ASP A 66 10.25 -15.92 0.28
CA ASP A 66 11.36 -15.14 0.85
C ASP A 66 11.80 -15.70 2.20
N HIS A 67 10.86 -16.01 3.10
CA HIS A 67 11.16 -16.55 4.45
C HIS A 67 11.13 -18.08 4.53
N ARG A 68 10.80 -18.79 3.43
CA ARG A 68 10.79 -20.27 3.34
C ARG A 68 9.99 -20.95 4.45
N ASN A 69 8.97 -20.28 4.97
CA ASN A 69 8.16 -20.69 6.12
C ASN A 69 8.97 -20.93 7.43
N ASP A 70 10.20 -20.37 7.52
CA ASP A 70 10.97 -20.41 8.76
C ASP A 70 10.29 -19.57 9.86
N PRO A 71 9.86 -20.17 10.97
CA PRO A 71 9.11 -19.49 12.02
C PRO A 71 9.88 -18.32 12.66
N ARG A 72 11.21 -18.44 12.77
CA ARG A 72 12.06 -17.40 13.38
C ARG A 72 12.13 -16.18 12.48
N THR A 73 12.30 -16.38 11.17
CA THR A 73 12.31 -15.31 10.16
C THR A 73 10.94 -14.62 10.09
N VAL A 74 9.85 -15.39 10.08
CA VAL A 74 8.49 -14.82 10.11
C VAL A 74 8.26 -14.00 11.36
N ALA A 75 8.62 -14.52 12.54
CA ALA A 75 8.48 -13.81 13.81
C ALA A 75 9.29 -12.51 13.84
N ALA A 76 10.55 -12.54 13.40
CA ALA A 76 11.41 -11.36 13.31
C ALA A 76 10.85 -10.29 12.34
N TRP A 77 10.23 -10.73 11.22
CA TRP A 77 9.67 -9.82 10.23
C TRP A 77 8.35 -9.17 10.69
N THR A 78 7.52 -9.91 11.46
CA THR A 78 6.20 -9.43 11.91
C THR A 78 6.24 -8.71 13.25
N HIS A 79 7.29 -8.91 14.07
CA HIS A 79 7.32 -8.49 15.48
C HIS A 79 6.99 -6.99 15.69
N ASN A 80 7.43 -6.11 14.80
CA ASN A 80 7.18 -4.67 14.87
C ASN A 80 6.04 -4.20 13.92
N LYS A 81 5.12 -5.08 13.58
CA LYS A 81 3.98 -4.79 12.69
C LYS A 81 2.63 -4.99 13.41
N THR A 82 2.65 -5.04 14.74
CA THR A 82 1.42 -5.12 15.55
C THR A 82 0.69 -3.78 15.56
N THR A 83 -0.55 -3.79 16.01
CA THR A 83 -1.36 -2.58 16.13
C THR A 83 -0.67 -1.49 16.96
N GLU A 84 -0.03 -1.89 18.05
CA GLU A 84 0.69 -1.00 18.99
C GLU A 84 1.89 -0.33 18.33
N HIS A 85 2.59 -1.05 17.44
CA HIS A 85 3.74 -0.48 16.69
C HIS A 85 3.31 0.42 15.54
N ILE A 86 2.15 0.13 14.92
CA ILE A 86 1.63 0.89 13.78
C ILE A 86 0.99 2.21 14.23
N GLN A 87 0.30 2.20 15.39
CA GLN A 87 -0.42 3.36 15.90
C GLN A 87 0.43 4.65 15.95
N PRO A 88 1.67 4.65 16.50
CA PRO A 88 2.53 5.84 16.50
C PRO A 88 2.87 6.34 15.10
N TRP A 89 3.03 5.44 14.11
CA TRP A 89 3.36 5.86 12.75
C TRP A 89 2.22 6.62 12.07
N LEU A 90 0.98 6.33 12.46
CA LEU A 90 -0.22 6.99 11.91
C LEU A 90 -0.44 8.41 12.45
N THR A 91 0.23 8.77 13.55
CA THR A 91 0.15 10.10 14.17
C THR A 91 1.40 10.95 13.96
N ASP A 92 2.51 10.33 13.57
CA ASP A 92 3.78 11.01 13.35
C ASP A 92 3.85 11.56 11.91
N GLN A 93 3.93 12.87 11.77
CA GLN A 93 3.98 13.57 10.48
C GLN A 93 5.23 13.24 9.62
N ARG A 94 6.23 12.58 10.21
CA ARG A 94 7.39 12.08 9.46
C ARG A 94 7.08 10.87 8.60
N PHE A 95 5.93 10.24 8.81
CA PHE A 95 5.48 9.07 8.07
C PHE A 95 4.18 9.33 7.32
N TYR A 96 4.03 8.65 6.23
CA TYR A 96 2.80 8.59 5.46
C TYR A 96 2.44 7.13 5.21
N LEU A 97 1.25 6.75 5.64
CA LEU A 97 0.68 5.44 5.39
C LEU A 97 -0.57 5.61 4.52
N ASN A 98 -0.67 4.75 3.53
CA ASN A 98 -1.85 4.69 2.66
C ASN A 98 -2.42 3.27 2.60
N ILE A 99 -3.70 3.19 2.25
CA ILE A 99 -4.46 1.95 2.10
C ILE A 99 -5.03 1.90 0.68
N ALA A 100 -4.89 0.76 0.03
CA ALA A 100 -5.57 0.45 -1.22
C ALA A 100 -6.91 -0.23 -0.93
N LEU A 101 -7.98 0.32 -1.49
CA LEU A 101 -9.32 -0.24 -1.46
C LEU A 101 -9.67 -0.76 -2.85
N LEU A 102 -10.12 -1.99 -2.95
CA LEU A 102 -10.67 -2.57 -4.16
C LEU A 102 -12.00 -3.22 -3.83
N GLN A 103 -13.07 -2.84 -4.53
CA GLN A 103 -14.43 -3.23 -4.16
C GLN A 103 -14.76 -2.87 -2.69
N ASP A 104 -14.35 -1.68 -2.25
CA ASP A 104 -14.49 -1.18 -0.88
C ASP A 104 -13.83 -2.05 0.21
N LYS A 105 -12.98 -3.01 -0.20
CA LYS A 105 -12.21 -3.85 0.72
C LYS A 105 -10.77 -3.37 0.81
N PRO A 106 -10.21 -3.22 2.01
CA PRO A 106 -8.81 -2.88 2.19
C PRO A 106 -7.93 -4.08 1.79
N VAL A 107 -7.21 -3.93 0.68
CA VAL A 107 -6.48 -5.03 0.03
C VAL A 107 -4.96 -4.89 0.14
N GLY A 108 -4.47 -3.70 0.46
CA GLY A 108 -3.05 -3.44 0.59
C GLY A 108 -2.77 -2.18 1.37
N VAL A 109 -1.52 -2.02 1.80
CA VAL A 109 -1.02 -0.90 2.60
C VAL A 109 0.43 -0.63 2.25
N ALA A 110 0.82 0.65 2.24
CA ALA A 110 2.22 1.02 2.11
C ALA A 110 2.57 2.18 3.04
N MET A 111 3.87 2.37 3.28
CA MET A 111 4.39 3.40 4.16
C MET A 111 5.66 4.02 3.58
N ALA A 112 5.74 5.33 3.65
CA ALA A 112 6.98 6.08 3.41
C ALA A 112 7.33 6.98 4.59
N ALA A 113 8.61 7.30 4.71
CA ALA A 113 9.14 8.30 5.63
C ALA A 113 9.62 9.51 4.84
N ILE A 114 9.52 10.70 5.44
CA ILE A 114 9.84 12.00 4.81
C ILE A 114 11.29 12.08 4.27
N ASN A 115 12.19 11.24 4.77
CA ASN A 115 13.57 11.15 4.30
C ASN A 115 13.73 10.38 2.97
N GLY A 116 12.64 10.07 2.28
CA GLY A 116 12.65 9.36 1.01
C GLY A 116 12.62 7.82 1.12
N LYS A 117 12.49 7.26 2.32
CA LYS A 117 12.44 5.80 2.50
C LYS A 117 11.02 5.27 2.33
N VAL A 118 10.80 4.41 1.35
CA VAL A 118 9.62 3.53 1.30
C VAL A 118 9.90 2.36 2.25
N ALA A 119 9.19 2.33 3.36
CA ALA A 119 9.45 1.40 4.46
C ALA A 119 8.87 0.01 4.17
N PHE A 120 7.69 -0.04 3.56
CA PHE A 120 7.04 -1.27 3.10
C PHE A 120 5.92 -0.98 2.10
N CYS A 121 5.56 -2.01 1.33
CA CYS A 121 4.35 -2.10 0.52
C CYS A 121 3.87 -3.55 0.55
N TYR A 122 2.70 -3.78 1.11
CA TYR A 122 2.10 -5.10 1.26
C TYR A 122 0.72 -5.11 0.61
N VAL A 123 0.46 -6.16 -0.16
CA VAL A 123 -0.85 -6.45 -0.75
C VAL A 123 -1.24 -7.86 -0.35
N GLN A 124 -2.49 -8.09 -0.01
CA GLN A 124 -2.97 -9.43 0.32
C GLN A 124 -2.89 -10.35 -0.91
N PRO A 125 -2.48 -11.63 -0.77
CA PRO A 125 -2.18 -12.52 -1.89
C PRO A 125 -3.31 -12.68 -2.91
N GLU A 126 -4.55 -12.76 -2.45
CA GLU A 126 -5.75 -12.90 -3.28
C GLU A 126 -6.01 -11.68 -4.19
N TRP A 127 -5.33 -10.57 -3.92
CA TRP A 127 -5.44 -9.31 -4.66
C TRP A 127 -4.19 -8.97 -5.48
N PHE A 128 -3.25 -9.90 -5.60
CA PHE A 128 -2.06 -9.69 -6.41
C PHE A 128 -2.41 -9.42 -7.89
N ARG A 129 -1.55 -8.68 -8.58
CA ARG A 129 -1.61 -8.37 -10.02
C ARG A 129 -2.87 -7.62 -10.46
N ARG A 130 -3.54 -6.92 -9.54
CA ARG A 130 -4.69 -6.05 -9.80
C ARG A 130 -4.36 -4.55 -9.70
N GLY A 131 -3.08 -4.20 -9.76
CA GLY A 131 -2.62 -2.80 -9.75
C GLY A 131 -2.46 -2.17 -8.36
N ALA A 132 -3.00 -2.77 -7.28
CA ALA A 132 -3.00 -2.17 -5.94
C ALA A 132 -1.59 -1.78 -5.45
N GLY A 133 -0.60 -2.66 -5.61
CA GLY A 133 0.78 -2.37 -5.20
C GLY A 133 1.39 -1.19 -5.94
N ALA A 134 1.18 -1.10 -7.26
CA ALA A 134 1.67 0.01 -8.07
C ALA A 134 1.01 1.33 -7.65
N ALA A 135 -0.30 1.34 -7.47
CA ALA A 135 -1.04 2.52 -7.02
C ALA A 135 -0.59 3.02 -5.64
N LEU A 136 -0.39 2.10 -4.67
CA LEU A 136 0.15 2.43 -3.36
C LEU A 136 1.53 3.10 -3.46
N VAL A 137 2.46 2.52 -4.23
CA VAL A 137 3.83 3.07 -4.36
C VAL A 137 3.80 4.43 -5.08
N HIS A 138 3.01 4.59 -6.14
CA HIS A 138 2.89 5.87 -6.85
C HIS A 138 2.32 6.98 -5.97
N ASP A 139 1.38 6.66 -5.08
CA ASP A 139 0.83 7.62 -4.13
C ASP A 139 1.89 8.03 -3.09
N LEU A 140 2.69 7.07 -2.56
CA LEU A 140 3.84 7.39 -1.71
C LEU A 140 4.87 8.28 -2.44
N GLU A 141 5.16 8.00 -3.71
CA GLU A 141 6.09 8.81 -4.51
C GLU A 141 5.57 10.24 -4.70
N SER A 142 4.28 10.41 -4.97
CA SER A 142 3.64 11.72 -5.04
C SER A 142 3.77 12.49 -3.73
N TRP A 143 3.47 11.84 -2.60
CA TRP A 143 3.63 12.43 -1.28
C TRP A 143 5.09 12.84 -0.97
N LEU A 144 6.06 12.03 -1.38
CA LEU A 144 7.48 12.33 -1.24
C LEU A 144 7.90 13.53 -2.09
N ILE A 145 7.44 13.60 -3.35
CA ILE A 145 7.72 14.71 -4.26
C ILE A 145 7.18 16.03 -3.70
N GLU A 146 5.94 16.05 -3.20
CA GLU A 146 5.33 17.22 -2.58
C GLU A 146 6.12 17.75 -1.39
N ARG A 147 6.91 16.89 -0.73
CA ARG A 147 7.81 17.24 0.39
C ARG A 147 9.25 17.49 -0.03
N GLY A 148 9.51 17.63 -1.33
CA GLY A 148 10.81 17.98 -1.89
C GLY A 148 11.80 16.82 -1.97
N ALA A 149 11.38 15.57 -1.76
CA ALA A 149 12.25 14.43 -1.95
C ALA A 149 12.57 14.25 -3.45
N ARG A 150 13.85 14.12 -3.76
CA ARG A 150 14.32 13.88 -5.13
C ARG A 150 14.55 12.41 -5.46
N GLN A 151 14.43 11.56 -4.45
CA GLN A 151 14.72 10.14 -4.57
C GLN A 151 13.87 9.34 -3.58
N ALA A 152 13.33 8.21 -4.03
CA ALA A 152 12.77 7.17 -3.18
C ALA A 152 13.78 6.01 -3.05
N ARG A 153 13.88 5.43 -1.86
CA ARG A 153 14.75 4.29 -1.54
C ARG A 153 13.97 3.23 -0.78
N LEU A 154 14.27 1.97 -1.05
CA LEU A 154 13.67 0.84 -0.35
C LEU A 154 14.63 -0.35 -0.30
N ASN A 155 14.30 -1.34 0.52
CA ASN A 155 14.92 -2.64 0.51
C ASN A 155 13.88 -3.66 -0.02
N SER A 156 14.14 -4.21 -1.20
CA SER A 156 13.29 -5.23 -1.80
C SER A 156 13.68 -6.61 -1.31
N THR A 157 12.72 -7.52 -1.25
CA THR A 157 13.01 -8.96 -1.21
C THR A 157 13.28 -9.46 -2.63
N ARG A 158 13.79 -10.69 -2.76
CA ARG A 158 14.01 -11.31 -4.09
C ARG A 158 12.72 -11.45 -4.89
N THR A 159 11.62 -11.81 -4.23
CA THR A 159 10.34 -12.02 -4.92
C THR A 159 9.69 -10.72 -5.38
N SER A 160 9.96 -9.59 -4.70
CA SER A 160 9.42 -8.28 -5.08
C SER A 160 10.34 -7.46 -5.97
N GLU A 161 11.58 -7.90 -6.25
CA GLU A 161 12.52 -7.13 -7.06
C GLU A 161 11.97 -6.79 -8.45
N ALA A 162 11.39 -7.77 -9.15
CA ALA A 162 10.83 -7.56 -10.48
C ALA A 162 9.68 -6.51 -10.46
N PHE A 163 8.85 -6.52 -9.43
CA PHE A 163 7.80 -5.52 -9.22
C PHE A 163 8.38 -4.11 -9.11
N TYR A 164 9.38 -3.91 -8.25
CA TYR A 164 9.99 -2.59 -8.09
C TYR A 164 10.78 -2.14 -9.32
N ARG A 165 11.45 -3.06 -10.03
CA ARG A 165 12.08 -2.76 -11.34
C ARG A 165 11.07 -2.25 -12.36
N HIS A 166 9.88 -2.87 -12.43
CA HIS A 166 8.79 -2.42 -13.28
C HIS A 166 8.30 -1.00 -12.93
N LEU A 167 8.36 -0.61 -11.67
CA LEU A 167 8.06 0.75 -11.21
C LEU A 167 9.23 1.76 -11.40
N GLY A 168 10.34 1.33 -11.99
CA GLY A 168 11.49 2.18 -12.29
C GLY A 168 12.56 2.24 -11.20
N TYR A 169 12.45 1.42 -10.15
CA TYR A 169 13.52 1.29 -9.15
C TYR A 169 14.68 0.46 -9.71
N ARG A 170 15.89 0.81 -9.30
CA ARG A 170 17.13 0.09 -9.69
C ARG A 170 17.94 -0.27 -8.44
N PRO A 171 18.62 -1.44 -8.39
CA PRO A 171 19.56 -1.75 -7.33
C PRO A 171 20.64 -0.66 -7.23
N CYS A 172 21.06 -0.33 -6.01
CA CYS A 172 22.01 0.75 -5.76
C CYS A 172 23.15 0.38 -4.79
N ALA A 173 23.11 -0.82 -4.23
CA ALA A 173 24.17 -1.37 -3.37
C ALA A 173 24.10 -2.90 -3.37
N ASP A 174 25.09 -3.52 -2.76
CA ASP A 174 25.13 -4.97 -2.60
C ASP A 174 23.96 -5.48 -1.75
N THR A 175 23.50 -6.68 -2.08
CA THR A 175 22.49 -7.39 -1.31
C THR A 175 23.05 -7.77 0.07
N PHE A 176 22.27 -7.57 1.11
CA PHE A 176 22.65 -7.93 2.47
C PHE A 176 21.59 -8.81 3.15
N ALA A 177 22.01 -9.54 4.17
CA ALA A 177 21.09 -10.35 4.97
C ALA A 177 20.61 -9.56 6.19
N VAL A 178 19.29 -9.59 6.44
CA VAL A 178 18.67 -9.00 7.64
C VAL A 178 17.53 -9.89 8.12
N ALA A 179 17.57 -10.28 9.39
CA ALA A 179 16.52 -11.12 10.01
C ALA A 179 16.19 -12.39 9.19
N GLY A 180 17.21 -13.05 8.60
CA GLY A 180 17.03 -14.25 7.77
C GLY A 180 16.55 -13.99 6.34
N LEU A 181 16.36 -12.75 5.94
CA LEU A 181 15.95 -12.34 4.59
C LEU A 181 17.09 -11.75 3.80
N HIS A 182 17.03 -11.90 2.47
CA HIS A 182 17.90 -11.17 1.56
C HIS A 182 17.23 -9.85 1.17
N ALA A 183 17.89 -8.74 1.50
CA ALA A 183 17.45 -7.40 1.18
C ALA A 183 18.26 -6.85 0.01
N ILE A 184 17.59 -6.36 -1.01
CA ILE A 184 18.17 -5.73 -2.21
C ILE A 184 17.89 -4.23 -2.09
N PRO A 185 18.92 -3.39 -1.77
CA PRO A 185 18.74 -1.95 -1.75
C PRO A 185 18.42 -1.42 -3.14
N MET A 186 17.33 -0.68 -3.25
CA MET A 186 16.90 -0.10 -4.53
C MET A 186 16.54 1.37 -4.37
N HIS A 187 16.72 2.14 -5.44
CA HIS A 187 16.33 3.53 -5.50
C HIS A 187 15.60 3.86 -6.81
N LYS A 188 14.89 4.98 -6.79
CA LYS A 188 14.28 5.64 -7.95
C LYS A 188 14.44 7.15 -7.80
N ILE A 189 14.89 7.83 -8.86
CA ILE A 189 14.87 9.29 -8.93
C ILE A 189 13.42 9.73 -9.13
N LEU A 190 12.96 10.63 -8.28
CA LEU A 190 11.64 11.21 -8.33
C LEU A 190 11.70 12.51 -9.12
N MET A 191 10.91 12.59 -10.18
CA MET A 191 10.78 13.82 -10.95
C MET A 191 9.46 14.49 -10.57
N PRO A 192 9.46 15.78 -10.20
CA PRO A 192 8.22 16.54 -10.10
C PRO A 192 7.46 16.40 -11.42
N ARG A 193 6.15 16.21 -11.38
CA ARG A 193 5.33 16.33 -12.59
C ARG A 193 5.51 17.75 -13.08
N LEU A 194 6.10 17.92 -14.28
CA LEU A 194 6.10 19.21 -14.94
C LEU A 194 4.63 19.59 -15.15
N TYR A 195 4.23 20.69 -14.53
CA TYR A 195 2.92 21.28 -14.77
C TYR A 195 2.90 21.69 -16.24
N THR A 196 2.19 20.97 -17.08
CA THR A 196 1.87 21.42 -18.42
C THR A 196 0.63 22.30 -18.27
N PRO A 197 0.74 23.64 -18.42
CA PRO A 197 -0.41 24.51 -18.37
C PRO A 197 -1.38 24.09 -19.50
N PRO A 198 -2.70 24.19 -19.28
CA PRO A 198 -3.67 23.93 -20.34
C PRO A 198 -3.29 24.84 -21.51
N GLN A 199 -3.13 24.24 -22.69
CA GLN A 199 -2.99 25.03 -23.91
C GLN A 199 -4.29 25.81 -24.08
N ASN A 200 -4.24 27.13 -23.85
CA ASN A 200 -5.33 28.02 -24.24
C ASN A 200 -5.48 27.88 -25.76
N ILE A 201 -6.51 27.17 -26.17
CA ILE A 201 -7.01 27.23 -27.54
C ILE A 201 -7.63 28.62 -27.65
N LEU A 202 -6.83 29.57 -28.18
CA LEU A 202 -7.36 30.84 -28.68
C LEU A 202 -8.11 30.50 -29.97
N GLU A 203 -9.43 30.50 -29.93
CA GLU A 203 -10.28 30.76 -31.10
C GLU A 203 -10.45 32.26 -31.28
#